data_c68b25a184fd26657e59cd80552f4093
#
_entry.id   c68b25a184fd26657e59cd80552f4093
#
_cell.length_a   1.000
_cell.length_b   1.000
_cell.length_c   1.000
_cell.angle_alpha   90.00
_cell.angle_beta   90.00
_cell.angle_gamma   90.00
#
_symmetry.space_group_name_H-M   'P 1'
#
loop_
_entity.id
_entity.type
_entity.pdbx_description
1 polymer ?
#
loop_
_entity_poly.entity_id
_entity_poly.type
_entity_poly.pdbx_seq_one_letter_code
_entity_poly.pdbx_strand_id
1 'polypeptide(L)'
;MIKGYEESIMKEIRMREISKADWKLFREKIPVWQEHYMEKLVQEYVILLTDKDKTASAKFWTLEKRIKEDIRKPGVLISMRKPEAIRDIIMLIHDGAISLEDLKDFSDDLQETVTYIVNRDRCEFSW
;
A
#
# COMPACT_ATOMS: atom_id res chain seq x y z
N MET A 1 10.46 7.59 20.21
CA MET A 1 10.80 8.67 19.32
C MET A 1 10.23 8.52 17.94
N ILE A 2 10.39 7.37 17.31
CA ILE A 2 9.70 7.07 16.06
C ILE A 2 8.18 7.13 16.24
N LYS A 3 7.66 6.66 17.38
CA LYS A 3 6.22 6.69 17.70
C LYS A 3 5.61 8.09 17.72
N GLY A 4 6.28 9.06 18.33
CA GLY A 4 5.77 10.43 18.38
C GLY A 4 5.72 11.09 17.01
N TYR A 5 6.69 10.77 16.17
CA TYR A 5 6.78 11.25 14.80
C TYR A 5 5.68 10.64 13.93
N GLU A 6 5.48 9.32 14.03
CA GLU A 6 4.42 8.61 13.31
C GLU A 6 3.04 9.13 13.70
N GLU A 7 2.80 9.33 14.98
CA GLU A 7 1.53 9.88 15.47
C GLU A 7 1.29 11.28 14.94
N SER A 8 2.32 12.12 14.88
CA SER A 8 2.24 13.47 14.36
C SER A 8 1.88 13.47 12.87
N ILE A 9 2.55 12.63 12.09
CA ILE A 9 2.28 12.47 10.66
C ILE A 9 0.86 11.94 10.45
N MET A 10 0.48 10.90 11.18
CA MET A 10 -0.85 10.30 11.07
C MET A 10 -1.95 11.30 11.44
N LYS A 11 -1.70 12.13 12.45
CA LYS A 11 -2.62 13.19 12.84
C LYS A 11 -2.75 14.23 11.74
N GLU A 12 -1.65 14.62 11.12
CA GLU A 12 -1.63 15.57 10.01
C GLU A 12 -2.38 15.01 8.80
N ILE A 13 -2.18 13.74 8.48
CA ILE A 13 -2.89 13.06 7.40
C ILE A 13 -4.39 13.01 7.67
N ARG A 14 -4.81 12.71 8.90
CA ARG A 14 -6.21 12.63 9.29
C ARG A 14 -6.91 13.98 9.24
N MET A 15 -6.19 15.07 9.44
CA MET A 15 -6.74 16.42 9.38
C MET A 15 -6.92 16.95 7.97
N ARG A 16 -6.30 16.29 6.98
CA ARG A 16 -6.44 16.66 5.57
C ARG A 16 -7.50 15.78 4.93
N GLU A 17 -8.60 16.39 4.60
CA GLU A 17 -9.65 15.68 3.87
C GLU A 17 -9.28 15.59 2.39
N ILE A 18 -9.40 14.38 1.86
CA ILE A 18 -9.31 14.18 0.42
C ILE A 18 -10.49 14.88 -0.26
N SER A 19 -10.25 15.54 -1.40
CA SER A 19 -11.32 16.19 -2.14
C SER A 19 -12.32 15.16 -2.68
N LYS A 20 -13.54 15.63 -3.02
CA LYS A 20 -14.55 14.75 -3.61
C LYS A 20 -14.08 14.13 -4.92
N ALA A 21 -13.41 14.93 -5.74
CA ALA A 21 -12.89 14.46 -7.02
C ALA A 21 -11.82 13.38 -6.83
N ASP A 22 -10.88 13.60 -5.91
CA ASP A 22 -9.84 12.63 -5.61
C ASP A 22 -10.40 11.36 -4.99
N TRP A 23 -11.41 11.49 -4.12
CA TRP A 23 -12.08 10.35 -3.52
C TRP A 23 -12.78 9.49 -4.57
N LYS A 24 -13.45 10.12 -5.51
CA LYS A 24 -14.10 9.41 -6.61
C LYS A 24 -13.07 8.66 -7.45
N LEU A 25 -11.97 9.32 -7.80
CA LEU A 25 -10.89 8.73 -8.57
C LEU A 25 -10.24 7.57 -7.81
N PHE A 26 -10.00 7.74 -6.53
CA PHE A 26 -9.45 6.70 -5.67
C PHE A 26 -10.31 5.44 -5.71
N ARG A 27 -11.63 5.58 -5.57
CA ARG A 27 -12.55 4.44 -5.62
C ARG A 27 -12.54 3.74 -6.97
N GLU A 28 -12.33 4.48 -8.05
CA GLU A 28 -12.22 3.92 -9.39
C GLU A 28 -10.90 3.18 -9.60
N LYS A 29 -9.82 3.68 -9.03
CA LYS A 29 -8.47 3.11 -9.21
C LYS A 29 -8.21 1.89 -8.34
N ILE A 30 -8.79 1.80 -7.16
CA ILE A 30 -8.50 0.73 -6.20
C ILE A 30 -8.66 -0.67 -6.78
N PRO A 31 -9.77 -1.02 -7.45
CA PRO A 31 -9.90 -2.38 -8.00
C PRO A 31 -8.79 -2.73 -8.98
N VAL A 32 -8.36 -1.78 -9.80
CA VAL A 32 -7.28 -1.98 -10.79
C VAL A 32 -5.94 -2.16 -10.07
N TRP A 33 -5.64 -1.29 -9.12
CA TRP A 33 -4.39 -1.36 -8.35
C TRP A 33 -4.28 -2.65 -7.55
N GLN A 34 -5.37 -3.08 -6.93
CA GLN A 34 -5.39 -4.32 -6.16
C GLN A 34 -5.21 -5.54 -7.06
N GLU A 35 -5.83 -5.54 -8.24
CA GLU A 35 -5.67 -6.64 -9.18
C GLU A 35 -4.21 -6.79 -9.61
N HIS A 36 -3.56 -5.69 -9.96
CA HIS A 36 -2.14 -5.70 -10.33
C HIS A 36 -1.26 -6.18 -9.19
N TYR A 37 -1.54 -5.73 -7.97
CA TYR A 37 -0.77 -6.15 -6.80
C TYR A 37 -0.94 -7.64 -6.52
N MET A 38 -2.17 -8.13 -6.59
CA MET A 38 -2.43 -9.56 -6.36
C MET A 38 -1.85 -10.45 -7.46
N GLU A 39 -1.79 -9.98 -8.71
CA GLU A 39 -1.08 -10.70 -9.77
C GLU A 39 0.39 -10.93 -9.38
N LYS A 40 1.02 -9.91 -8.85
CA LYS A 40 2.40 -10.01 -8.38
C LYS A 40 2.53 -11.01 -7.23
N LEU A 41 1.61 -10.96 -6.27
CA LEU A 41 1.61 -11.90 -5.14
C LEU A 41 1.43 -13.34 -5.62
N VAL A 42 0.50 -13.56 -6.57
CA VAL A 42 0.26 -14.90 -7.14
C VAL A 42 1.53 -15.44 -7.80
N GLN A 43 2.26 -14.60 -8.53
CA GLN A 43 3.53 -15.02 -9.14
C GLN A 43 4.55 -15.43 -8.08
N GLU A 44 4.64 -14.68 -6.98
CA GLU A 44 5.52 -15.03 -5.87
C GLU A 44 5.10 -16.34 -5.22
N TYR A 45 3.80 -16.60 -5.08
CA TYR A 45 3.30 -17.87 -4.55
C TYR A 45 3.61 -19.04 -5.48
N VAL A 46 3.52 -18.82 -6.79
CA VAL A 46 3.90 -19.87 -7.77
C VAL A 46 5.36 -20.25 -7.61
N ILE A 47 6.25 -19.27 -7.44
CA ILE A 47 7.68 -19.52 -7.21
C ILE A 47 7.86 -20.36 -5.94
N LEU A 48 7.16 -19.99 -4.86
CA LEU A 48 7.21 -20.76 -3.61
C LEU A 48 6.75 -22.20 -3.81
N LEU A 49 5.62 -22.38 -4.49
CA LEU A 49 5.00 -23.71 -4.67
C LEU A 49 5.75 -24.61 -5.66
N THR A 50 6.53 -24.02 -6.57
CA THR A 50 7.31 -24.78 -7.54
C THR A 50 8.77 -24.99 -7.13
N ASP A 51 9.16 -24.53 -5.95
CA ASP A 51 10.51 -24.70 -5.42
C ASP A 51 10.76 -26.18 -5.12
N LYS A 52 11.70 -26.78 -5.84
CA LYS A 52 12.01 -28.22 -5.74
C LYS A 52 12.79 -28.56 -4.47
N ASP A 53 13.40 -27.56 -3.84
CA ASP A 53 14.24 -27.78 -2.66
C ASP A 53 13.45 -27.78 -1.36
N LYS A 54 12.16 -27.44 -1.41
CA LYS A 54 11.29 -27.40 -0.23
C LYS A 54 10.30 -28.57 -0.22
N THR A 55 10.02 -29.06 0.98
CA THR A 55 9.02 -30.10 1.17
C THR A 55 7.61 -29.56 0.96
N ALA A 56 6.66 -30.45 0.69
CA ALA A 56 5.26 -30.08 0.53
C ALA A 56 4.72 -29.38 1.78
N SER A 57 5.05 -29.88 2.97
CA SER A 57 4.60 -29.26 4.21
C SER A 57 5.19 -27.87 4.40
N ALA A 58 6.48 -27.68 4.10
CA ALA A 58 7.11 -26.37 4.18
C ALA A 58 6.43 -25.37 3.25
N LYS A 59 6.11 -25.77 2.02
CA LYS A 59 5.39 -24.93 1.06
C LYS A 59 4.00 -24.54 1.57
N PHE A 60 3.28 -25.53 2.07
CA PHE A 60 1.90 -25.33 2.55
C PHE A 60 1.84 -24.29 3.69
N TRP A 61 2.66 -24.48 4.71
CA TRP A 61 2.64 -23.61 5.88
C TRP A 61 3.23 -22.22 5.60
N THR A 62 4.25 -22.17 4.73
CA THR A 62 4.81 -20.88 4.28
C THR A 62 3.77 -20.08 3.50
N LEU A 63 3.03 -20.74 2.60
CA LEU A 63 1.96 -20.08 1.84
C LEU A 63 0.87 -19.55 2.75
N GLU A 64 0.43 -20.35 3.71
CA GLU A 64 -0.60 -19.96 4.67
C GLU A 64 -0.18 -18.71 5.44
N LYS A 65 1.05 -18.68 5.92
CA LYS A 65 1.62 -17.53 6.63
C LYS A 65 1.68 -16.29 5.73
N ARG A 66 2.15 -16.45 4.49
CA ARG A 66 2.25 -15.38 3.52
C ARG A 66 0.87 -14.78 3.21
N ILE A 67 -0.13 -15.62 3.00
CA ILE A 67 -1.48 -15.15 2.71
C ILE A 67 -2.05 -14.34 3.89
N LYS A 68 -1.85 -14.80 5.11
CA LYS A 68 -2.29 -14.08 6.32
C LYS A 68 -1.66 -12.70 6.43
N GLU A 69 -0.40 -12.58 6.10
CA GLU A 69 0.32 -11.30 6.12
C GLU A 69 -0.17 -10.38 4.99
N ASP A 70 -0.33 -10.96 3.79
CA ASP A 70 -0.67 -10.19 2.60
C ASP A 70 -2.11 -9.65 2.63
N ILE A 71 -3.04 -10.38 3.25
CA ILE A 71 -4.45 -9.94 3.38
C ILE A 71 -4.54 -8.59 4.11
N ARG A 72 -3.63 -8.30 5.01
CA ARG A 72 -3.64 -7.07 5.80
C ARG A 72 -3.18 -5.84 5.02
N LYS A 73 -2.62 -6.03 3.85
CA LYS A 73 -2.08 -4.93 3.04
C LYS A 73 -3.17 -4.28 2.19
N PRO A 74 -3.16 -2.94 2.03
CA PRO A 74 -4.17 -2.24 1.23
C PRO A 74 -4.27 -2.71 -0.22
N GLY A 75 -3.18 -3.29 -0.77
CA GLY A 75 -3.20 -3.88 -2.10
C GLY A 75 -4.08 -5.13 -2.21
N VAL A 76 -4.49 -5.69 -1.09
CA VAL A 76 -5.38 -6.86 -1.04
C VAL A 76 -6.73 -6.51 -0.43
N LEU A 77 -6.73 -5.87 0.73
CA LEU A 77 -7.95 -5.53 1.45
C LEU A 77 -7.86 -4.11 2.01
N ILE A 78 -8.91 -3.33 1.77
CA ILE A 78 -8.97 -1.94 2.19
C ILE A 78 -10.37 -1.64 2.72
N SER A 79 -10.46 -0.79 3.74
CA SER A 79 -11.74 -0.47 4.37
C SER A 79 -12.60 0.50 3.56
N MET A 80 -12.03 1.18 2.57
CA MET A 80 -12.72 2.17 1.72
C MET A 80 -13.38 3.29 2.51
N ARG A 81 -12.65 3.84 3.48
CA ARG A 81 -13.11 4.97 4.29
C ARG A 81 -12.43 6.24 3.83
N LYS A 82 -13.23 7.24 3.47
CA LYS A 82 -12.74 8.51 2.95
C LYS A 82 -11.66 9.17 3.82
N PRO A 83 -11.82 9.26 5.16
CA PRO A 83 -10.78 9.87 6.00
C PRO A 83 -9.44 9.14 5.98
N GLU A 84 -9.41 7.88 5.56
CA GLU A 84 -8.20 7.06 5.53
C GLU A 84 -7.57 6.96 4.14
N ALA A 85 -8.18 7.60 3.13
CA ALA A 85 -7.75 7.45 1.73
C ALA A 85 -6.30 7.86 1.49
N ILE A 86 -5.86 8.98 2.01
CA ILE A 86 -4.48 9.46 1.83
C ILE A 86 -3.50 8.50 2.49
N ARG A 87 -3.82 8.04 3.69
CA ARG A 87 -3.02 7.04 4.38
C ARG A 87 -2.92 5.75 3.58
N ASP A 88 -4.03 5.29 3.03
CA ASP A 88 -4.06 4.07 2.21
C ASP A 88 -3.20 4.22 0.96
N ILE A 89 -3.23 5.39 0.31
CA ILE A 89 -2.37 5.67 -0.84
C ILE A 89 -0.89 5.57 -0.46
N ILE A 90 -0.51 6.16 0.66
CA ILE A 90 0.87 6.10 1.15
C ILE A 90 1.30 4.66 1.42
N MET A 91 0.42 3.87 2.04
CA MET A 91 0.70 2.47 2.31
C MET A 91 0.83 1.64 1.02
N LEU A 92 -0.01 1.94 0.02
CA LEU A 92 0.08 1.29 -1.29
C LEU A 92 1.43 1.56 -1.97
N ILE A 93 1.93 2.78 -1.86
CA ILE A 93 3.26 3.13 -2.37
C ILE A 93 4.35 2.39 -1.59
N HIS A 94 4.23 2.37 -0.28
CA HIS A 94 5.18 1.69 0.60
C HIS A 94 5.29 0.20 0.29
N ASP A 95 4.16 -0.43 0.02
CA ASP A 95 4.11 -1.88 -0.29
C ASP A 95 4.47 -2.19 -1.75
N GLY A 96 4.74 -1.17 -2.55
CA GLY A 96 5.07 -1.35 -3.96
C GLY A 96 3.89 -1.67 -4.85
N ALA A 97 2.66 -1.48 -4.37
CA ALA A 97 1.46 -1.70 -5.17
C ALA A 97 1.27 -0.63 -6.24
N ILE A 98 1.64 0.61 -5.93
CA ILE A 98 1.62 1.73 -6.85
C ILE A 98 2.89 2.56 -6.68
N SER A 99 3.13 3.49 -7.61
CA SER A 99 4.21 4.46 -7.54
C SER A 99 3.62 5.87 -7.48
N LEU A 100 4.46 6.87 -7.23
CA LEU A 100 4.04 8.27 -7.26
C LEU A 100 3.48 8.67 -8.62
N GLU A 101 3.98 8.05 -9.68
CA GLU A 101 3.51 8.30 -11.05
C GLU A 101 2.06 7.89 -11.25
N ASP A 102 1.60 6.90 -10.53
CA ASP A 102 0.21 6.44 -10.59
C ASP A 102 -0.78 7.48 -10.06
N LEU A 103 -0.29 8.53 -9.42
CA LEU A 103 -1.11 9.61 -8.88
C LEU A 103 -1.27 10.79 -9.83
N LYS A 104 -0.79 10.68 -11.06
CA LYS A 104 -0.77 11.81 -12.03
C LYS A 104 -2.14 12.42 -12.32
N ASP A 105 -3.20 11.63 -12.21
CA ASP A 105 -4.57 12.09 -12.47
C ASP A 105 -5.25 12.68 -11.23
N PHE A 106 -4.61 12.61 -10.08
CA PHE A 106 -5.10 13.20 -8.84
C PHE A 106 -4.75 14.69 -8.78
N SER A 107 -5.38 15.42 -7.86
CA SER A 107 -5.11 16.84 -7.68
C SER A 107 -3.65 17.10 -7.30
N ASP A 108 -3.15 18.28 -7.65
CA ASP A 108 -1.79 18.69 -7.30
C ASP A 108 -1.59 18.69 -5.79
N ASP A 109 -2.60 19.09 -5.03
CA ASP A 109 -2.55 19.11 -3.57
C ASP A 109 -2.32 17.70 -3.01
N LEU A 110 -3.05 16.71 -3.50
CA LEU A 110 -2.86 15.32 -3.07
C LEU A 110 -1.48 14.81 -3.45
N GLN A 111 -1.07 15.05 -4.69
CA GLN A 111 0.24 14.62 -5.18
C GLN A 111 1.38 15.21 -4.34
N GLU A 112 1.31 16.49 -4.04
CA GLU A 112 2.32 17.17 -3.23
C GLU A 112 2.36 16.61 -1.81
N THR A 113 1.20 16.42 -1.20
CA THR A 113 1.10 15.87 0.16
C THR A 113 1.71 14.48 0.25
N VAL A 114 1.32 13.60 -0.67
CA VAL A 114 1.82 12.22 -0.69
C VAL A 114 3.30 12.18 -1.00
N THR A 115 3.76 12.95 -1.99
CA THR A 115 5.18 13.02 -2.38
C THR A 115 6.03 13.48 -1.20
N TYR A 116 5.59 14.51 -0.50
CA TYR A 116 6.31 15.02 0.66
C TYR A 116 6.46 13.95 1.74
N ILE A 117 5.37 13.27 2.09
CA ILE A 117 5.40 12.25 3.15
C ILE A 117 6.24 11.04 2.74
N VAL A 118 6.09 10.56 1.52
CA VAL A 118 6.85 9.40 1.02
C VAL A 118 8.35 9.71 0.97
N ASN A 119 8.74 10.88 0.47
CA ASN A 119 10.14 11.26 0.40
C ASN A 119 10.75 11.49 1.79
N ARG A 120 9.97 12.04 2.70
CA ARG A 120 10.41 12.25 4.08
C ARG A 120 10.67 10.91 4.77
N ASP A 121 9.77 9.93 4.59
CA ASP A 121 9.94 8.58 5.14
C ASP A 121 11.18 7.90 4.56
N ARG A 122 11.43 8.06 3.26
CA ARG A 122 12.63 7.52 2.61
C ARG A 122 13.90 8.13 3.15
N CYS A 123 13.90 9.44 3.42
CA CYS A 123 15.05 10.12 4.01
C CYS A 123 15.32 9.66 5.44
N GLU A 124 14.27 9.40 6.21
CA GLU A 124 14.38 8.90 7.58
C GLU A 124 14.95 7.49 7.65
N PHE A 125 14.63 6.65 6.67
CA PHE A 125 15.00 5.23 6.70
C PHE A 125 16.08 4.84 5.67
N SER A 126 16.65 5.80 4.97
CA SER A 126 17.69 5.53 3.95
C SER A 126 19.08 5.71 4.54
N TRP A 127 19.50 4.78 5.31
CA TRP A 127 20.87 4.77 5.80
C TRP A 127 21.53 3.46 5.76
#